data_4a4ad45b407c0d2b0f4de968057c8f82
#
_entry.id   4a4ad45b407c0d2b0f4de968057c8f82
#
_cell.length_a   1.000
_cell.length_b   1.000
_cell.length_c   1.000
_cell.angle_alpha   90.00
_cell.angle_beta   90.00
_cell.angle_gamma   90.00
#
_symmetry.space_group_name_H-M   'P 1'
#
loop_
_entity.id
_entity.type
_entity.pdbx_description
1 polymer ?
#
loop_
_entity_poly.entity_id
_entity_poly.type
_entity_poly.pdbx_seq_one_letter_code
_entity_poly.pdbx_strand_id
1 'polypeptide(L)'
;MALIQEMSYRIKMSDIDIHPSKTCFLMVSPDYSAVVTQHLSHSLSMDGEIFHIEAVNVPFPDEDSLDYKVDFAEKYIDWARKWDNFVLIEAGVIRGGNYTWITQQMELVSSNKYYTVALCENLGSKFKSDFVTLYYNDAVEDLHFWWEQPNNHWKFDSK
;
A
#
# COMPACT_ATOMS: atom_id res chain seq x y z
N MET A 1 -4.34 15.56 -4.22
CA MET A 1 -4.08 16.11 -2.86
C MET A 1 -5.28 15.90 -1.93
N ALA A 2 -6.51 16.27 -2.29
CA ALA A 2 -7.68 16.14 -1.42
C ALA A 2 -7.92 14.71 -0.88
N LEU A 3 -7.79 13.68 -1.72
CA LEU A 3 -7.96 12.28 -1.30
C LEU A 3 -6.94 11.85 -0.24
N ILE A 4 -5.68 12.29 -0.37
CA ILE A 4 -4.64 11.94 0.61
C ILE A 4 -4.88 12.65 1.94
N GLN A 5 -5.36 13.90 1.92
CA GLN A 5 -5.74 14.64 3.11
C GLN A 5 -6.94 13.99 3.83
N GLU A 6 -7.95 13.56 3.07
CA GLU A 6 -9.09 12.83 3.60
C GLU A 6 -8.65 11.50 4.22
N MET A 7 -7.75 10.77 3.57
CA MET A 7 -7.17 9.53 4.11
C MET A 7 -6.45 9.78 5.43
N SER A 8 -5.58 10.80 5.48
CA SER A 8 -4.87 11.18 6.71
C SER A 8 -5.83 11.50 7.84
N TYR A 9 -6.91 12.22 7.54
CA TYR A 9 -7.95 12.56 8.52
C TYR A 9 -8.63 11.29 9.04
N ARG A 10 -9.05 10.38 8.16
CA ARG A 10 -9.71 9.12 8.58
C ARG A 10 -8.81 8.27 9.48
N ILE A 11 -7.53 8.17 9.13
CA ILE A 11 -6.56 7.44 9.94
C ILE A 11 -6.40 8.09 11.32
N LYS A 12 -6.25 9.42 11.39
CA LYS A 12 -6.16 10.17 12.66
C LYS A 12 -7.39 10.04 13.56
N MET A 13 -8.56 9.93 12.95
CA MET A 13 -9.83 9.82 13.68
C MET A 13 -10.20 8.37 14.04
N SER A 14 -9.42 7.41 13.60
CA SER A 14 -9.61 6.00 13.94
C SER A 14 -8.89 5.63 15.24
N ASP A 15 -9.28 4.50 15.83
CA ASP A 15 -8.69 3.96 17.06
C ASP A 15 -7.44 3.09 16.78
N ILE A 16 -6.80 3.25 15.61
CA ILE A 16 -5.58 2.47 15.33
C ILE A 16 -4.39 3.03 16.09
N ASP A 17 -3.62 2.12 16.67
CA ASP A 17 -2.40 2.47 17.39
C ASP A 17 -1.21 2.48 16.43
N ILE A 18 -0.98 3.64 15.80
CA ILE A 18 0.19 3.87 14.96
C ILE A 18 1.01 5.03 15.54
N HIS A 19 2.31 4.80 15.68
CA HIS A 19 3.27 5.82 16.10
C HIS A 19 4.56 5.67 15.28
N PRO A 20 5.22 6.76 14.84
CA PRO A 20 6.44 6.68 14.02
C PRO A 20 7.53 5.79 14.61
N SER A 21 7.70 5.76 15.94
CA SER A 21 8.70 4.93 16.61
C SER A 21 8.39 3.43 16.65
N LYS A 22 7.16 3.01 16.30
CA LYS A 22 6.70 1.62 16.40
C LYS A 22 6.11 1.06 15.12
N THR A 23 5.89 1.90 14.13
CA THR A 23 5.15 1.56 12.91
C THR A 23 5.99 1.80 11.68
N CYS A 24 6.08 0.80 10.82
CA CYS A 24 6.68 0.90 9.51
C CYS A 24 5.60 0.99 8.42
N PHE A 25 5.76 1.90 7.48
CA PHE A 25 4.93 1.99 6.29
C PHE A 25 5.52 1.12 5.20
N LEU A 26 4.75 0.17 4.71
CA LEU A 26 5.11 -0.69 3.59
C LEU A 26 4.47 -0.13 2.31
N MET A 27 5.30 0.43 1.46
CA MET A 27 4.91 0.96 0.17
C MET A 27 4.75 -0.20 -0.82
N VAL A 28 3.51 -0.60 -1.08
CA VAL A 28 3.17 -1.68 -2.00
C VAL A 28 3.19 -1.15 -3.42
N SER A 29 3.82 -1.88 -4.34
CA SER A 29 3.99 -1.44 -5.73
C SER A 29 4.54 -0.01 -5.82
N PRO A 30 5.84 0.20 -5.54
CA PRO A 30 6.44 1.53 -5.34
C PRO A 30 6.18 2.52 -6.47
N ASP A 31 6.14 2.05 -7.71
CA ASP A 31 5.92 2.89 -8.90
C ASP A 31 4.61 3.69 -8.83
N TYR A 32 3.61 3.15 -8.15
CA TYR A 32 2.28 3.78 -8.02
C TYR A 32 2.05 4.40 -6.65
N SER A 33 2.60 3.82 -5.61
CA SER A 33 2.26 4.14 -4.22
C SER A 33 3.20 5.15 -3.56
N ALA A 34 4.34 5.48 -4.19
CA ALA A 34 5.37 6.34 -3.58
C ALA A 34 4.83 7.70 -3.14
N VAL A 35 4.08 8.37 -4.01
CA VAL A 35 3.52 9.71 -3.72
C VAL A 35 2.56 9.65 -2.55
N VAL A 36 1.68 8.66 -2.54
CA VAL A 36 0.69 8.46 -1.46
C VAL A 36 1.39 8.21 -0.14
N THR A 37 2.34 7.27 -0.13
CA THR A 37 3.06 6.85 1.08
C THR A 37 3.83 8.00 1.70
N GLN A 38 4.57 8.78 0.90
CA GLN A 38 5.32 9.93 1.38
C GLN A 38 4.41 11.01 1.97
N HIS A 39 3.32 11.36 1.28
CA HIS A 39 2.38 12.35 1.78
C HIS A 39 1.67 11.89 3.06
N LEU A 40 1.28 10.63 3.16
CA LEU A 40 0.70 10.08 4.38
C LEU A 40 1.70 10.11 5.53
N SER A 41 2.95 9.70 5.30
CA SER A 41 4.01 9.75 6.31
C SER A 41 4.18 11.15 6.88
N HIS A 42 4.24 12.17 6.03
CA HIS A 42 4.32 13.56 6.50
C HIS A 42 3.04 14.04 7.21
N SER A 43 1.88 13.74 6.65
CA SER A 43 0.60 14.20 7.20
C SER A 43 0.26 13.55 8.55
N LEU A 44 0.76 12.35 8.78
CA LEU A 44 0.55 11.58 10.02
C LEU A 44 1.72 11.71 11.00
N SER A 45 2.78 12.45 10.65
CA SER A 45 3.94 12.67 11.53
C SER A 45 3.52 13.21 12.90
N MET A 46 4.25 12.81 13.93
CA MET A 46 3.99 13.16 15.32
C MET A 46 5.28 13.69 15.96
N ASP A 47 5.18 14.80 16.68
CA ASP A 47 6.32 15.37 17.43
C ASP A 47 7.60 15.60 16.59
N GLY A 48 7.45 15.82 15.28
CA GLY A 48 8.54 15.99 14.34
C GLY A 48 9.15 14.67 13.82
N GLU A 49 8.68 13.54 14.29
CA GLU A 49 9.06 12.23 13.77
C GLU A 49 8.18 11.81 12.60
N ILE A 50 8.79 11.28 11.55
CA ILE A 50 8.10 10.72 10.37
C ILE A 50 8.17 9.20 10.40
N PHE A 51 7.19 8.55 9.76
CA PHE A 51 7.18 7.10 9.66
C PHE A 51 8.32 6.59 8.78
N HIS A 52 8.95 5.50 9.20
CA HIS A 52 9.87 4.75 8.37
C HIS A 52 9.13 4.09 7.22
N ILE A 53 9.69 4.14 6.02
CA ILE A 53 9.09 3.62 4.80
C ILE A 53 9.98 2.54 4.21
N GLU A 54 9.41 1.38 3.94
CA GLU A 54 10.03 0.29 3.19
C GLU A 54 9.25 0.01 1.91
N ALA A 55 9.94 -0.38 0.86
CA ALA A 55 9.32 -0.73 -0.41
C ALA A 55 9.12 -2.24 -0.53
N VAL A 56 7.94 -2.63 -0.97
CA VAL A 56 7.59 -4.03 -1.24
C VAL A 56 7.20 -4.20 -2.69
N ASN A 57 7.97 -4.99 -3.40
CA ASN A 57 7.61 -5.44 -4.74
C ASN A 57 6.78 -6.72 -4.65
N VAL A 58 5.63 -6.71 -5.29
CA VAL A 58 4.77 -7.88 -5.41
C VAL A 58 5.02 -8.51 -6.77
N PRO A 59 5.22 -9.82 -6.85
CA PRO A 59 5.41 -10.49 -8.13
C PRO A 59 4.15 -10.33 -8.99
N PHE A 60 4.33 -10.25 -10.30
CA PHE A 60 3.20 -10.36 -11.22
C PHE A 60 2.51 -11.71 -11.04
N PRO A 61 1.20 -11.82 -11.30
CA PRO A 61 0.43 -13.05 -11.07
C PRO A 61 1.02 -14.31 -11.72
N ASP A 62 1.73 -14.14 -12.85
CA ASP A 62 2.38 -15.21 -13.61
C ASP A 62 3.82 -15.48 -13.15
N GLU A 63 4.36 -14.62 -12.27
CA GLU A 63 5.75 -14.67 -11.79
C GLU A 63 5.83 -15.00 -10.29
N ASP A 64 4.83 -15.70 -9.75
CA ASP A 64 4.83 -16.12 -8.33
C ASP A 64 6.02 -17.11 -8.08
N SER A 65 7.22 -16.59 -8.23
CA SER A 65 8.44 -17.33 -8.06
C SER A 65 8.75 -17.54 -6.58
N LEU A 66 9.36 -18.66 -6.29
CA LEU A 66 9.85 -18.96 -4.93
C LEU A 66 10.80 -17.86 -4.42
N ASP A 67 11.58 -17.27 -5.33
CA ASP A 67 12.57 -16.26 -5.00
C ASP A 67 11.93 -14.99 -4.40
N TYR A 68 10.81 -14.49 -4.94
CA TYR A 68 10.10 -13.37 -4.37
C TYR A 68 9.57 -13.64 -2.96
N LYS A 69 9.08 -14.86 -2.72
CA LYS A 69 8.58 -15.25 -1.40
C LYS A 69 9.69 -15.31 -0.37
N VAL A 70 10.83 -15.87 -0.75
CA VAL A 70 12.01 -15.96 0.13
C VAL A 70 12.56 -14.57 0.43
N ASP A 71 12.77 -13.73 -0.58
CA ASP A 71 13.28 -12.36 -0.42
C ASP A 71 12.36 -11.52 0.50
N PHE A 72 11.06 -11.60 0.29
CA PHE A 72 10.11 -10.90 1.15
C PHE A 72 10.14 -11.44 2.59
N ALA A 73 10.11 -12.75 2.77
CA ALA A 73 10.10 -13.36 4.08
C ALA A 73 11.35 -13.02 4.89
N GLU A 74 12.53 -13.03 4.28
CA GLU A 74 13.79 -12.66 4.93
C GLU A 74 13.78 -11.19 5.38
N LYS A 75 13.40 -10.27 4.51
CA LYS A 75 13.27 -8.85 4.84
C LYS A 75 12.22 -8.61 5.92
N TYR A 76 11.07 -9.27 5.81
CA TYR A 76 9.99 -9.08 6.74
C TYR A 76 10.32 -9.59 8.14
N ILE A 77 11.07 -10.69 8.29
CA ILE A 77 11.57 -11.15 9.58
C ILE A 77 12.37 -10.05 10.29
N ASP A 78 13.24 -9.36 9.57
CA ASP A 78 14.05 -8.28 10.13
C ASP A 78 13.21 -7.03 10.49
N TRP A 79 12.23 -6.69 9.67
CA TRP A 79 11.30 -5.59 9.98
C TRP A 79 10.40 -5.90 11.15
N ALA A 80 9.84 -7.13 11.21
CA ALA A 80 8.95 -7.57 12.28
C ALA A 80 9.61 -7.60 13.68
N ARG A 81 10.94 -7.63 13.73
CA ARG A 81 11.70 -7.50 14.98
C ARG A 81 11.88 -6.06 15.45
N LYS A 82 11.78 -5.11 14.51
CA LYS A 82 12.00 -3.67 14.77
C LYS A 82 10.72 -2.91 15.01
N TRP A 83 9.62 -3.35 14.37
CA TRP A 83 8.36 -2.64 14.31
C TRP A 83 7.22 -3.47 14.87
N ASP A 84 6.39 -2.86 15.71
CA ASP A 84 5.23 -3.53 16.29
C ASP A 84 4.07 -3.61 15.29
N ASN A 85 3.94 -2.59 14.44
CA ASN A 85 2.84 -2.44 13.50
C ASN A 85 3.34 -2.14 12.09
N PHE A 86 2.51 -2.48 11.10
CA PHE A 86 2.74 -2.16 9.70
C PHE A 86 1.52 -1.47 9.09
N VAL A 87 1.76 -0.50 8.24
CA VAL A 87 0.71 0.09 7.39
C VAL A 87 1.09 -0.17 5.94
N LEU A 88 0.31 -1.02 5.28
CA LEU A 88 0.47 -1.33 3.88
C LEU A 88 -0.26 -0.28 3.06
N ILE A 89 0.43 0.38 2.13
CA ILE A 89 -0.11 1.48 1.35
C ILE A 89 -0.03 1.17 -0.12
N GLU A 90 -1.19 1.17 -0.76
CA GLU A 90 -1.35 1.06 -2.21
C GLU A 90 -2.21 2.21 -2.73
N ALA A 91 -1.84 2.81 -3.87
CA ALA A 91 -2.62 3.91 -4.44
C ALA A 91 -3.98 3.44 -4.94
N GLY A 92 -4.04 2.30 -5.62
CA GLY A 92 -5.27 1.75 -6.18
C GLY A 92 -5.38 0.24 -6.06
N VAL A 93 -6.48 -0.22 -5.51
CA VAL A 93 -6.80 -1.65 -5.40
C VAL A 93 -7.86 -2.02 -6.42
N ILE A 94 -7.47 -2.76 -7.45
CA ILE A 94 -8.38 -3.21 -8.52
C ILE A 94 -9.00 -4.56 -8.17
N ARG A 95 -8.17 -5.58 -8.01
CA ARG A 95 -8.58 -6.95 -7.71
C ARG A 95 -8.18 -7.41 -6.31
N GLY A 96 -7.27 -6.69 -5.66
CA GLY A 96 -6.77 -6.95 -4.32
C GLY A 96 -5.70 -8.05 -4.25
N GLY A 97 -5.14 -8.47 -5.37
CA GLY A 97 -4.12 -9.52 -5.43
C GLY A 97 -2.86 -9.19 -4.64
N ASN A 98 -2.37 -7.96 -4.75
CA ASN A 98 -1.17 -7.50 -4.06
C ASN A 98 -1.32 -7.62 -2.53
N TYR A 99 -2.40 -7.08 -1.99
CA TYR A 99 -2.68 -7.17 -0.56
C TYR A 99 -2.89 -8.61 -0.10
N THR A 100 -3.63 -9.40 -0.87
CA THR A 100 -3.82 -10.82 -0.55
C THR A 100 -2.49 -11.55 -0.45
N TRP A 101 -1.60 -11.32 -1.41
CA TRP A 101 -0.29 -11.96 -1.41
C TRP A 101 0.57 -11.51 -0.21
N ILE A 102 0.72 -10.19 0.00
CA ILE A 102 1.55 -9.64 1.08
C ILE A 102 1.04 -10.11 2.45
N THR A 103 -0.26 -9.97 2.72
CA THR A 103 -0.81 -10.32 4.03
C THR A 103 -0.65 -11.79 4.33
N GLN A 104 -0.85 -12.66 3.34
CA GLN A 104 -0.57 -14.09 3.49
C GLN A 104 0.90 -14.38 3.83
N GLN A 105 1.85 -13.70 3.16
CA GLN A 105 3.27 -13.86 3.47
C GLN A 105 3.61 -13.34 4.88
N MET A 106 3.04 -12.20 5.28
CA MET A 106 3.25 -11.62 6.62
C MET A 106 2.73 -12.56 7.72
N GLU A 107 1.56 -13.12 7.55
CA GLU A 107 0.93 -14.04 8.51
C GLU A 107 1.72 -15.34 8.71
N LEU A 108 2.42 -15.81 7.67
CA LEU A 108 3.29 -16.97 7.76
C LEU A 108 4.56 -16.73 8.62
N VAL A 109 4.99 -15.48 8.72
CA VAL A 109 6.26 -15.12 9.37
C VAL A 109 6.04 -14.58 10.77
N SER A 110 5.00 -13.81 11.01
CA SER A 110 4.83 -13.05 12.25
C SER A 110 3.35 -12.78 12.54
N SER A 111 3.07 -12.49 13.81
CA SER A 111 1.75 -12.05 14.28
C SER A 111 1.66 -10.52 14.49
N ASN A 112 2.57 -9.75 13.92
CA ASN A 112 2.53 -8.29 14.00
C ASN A 112 1.22 -7.77 13.43
N LYS A 113 0.72 -6.69 14.01
CA LYS A 113 -0.48 -6.03 13.49
C LYS A 113 -0.17 -5.33 12.17
N TYR A 114 -1.12 -5.35 11.25
CA TYR A 114 -1.05 -4.56 10.04
C TYR A 114 -2.39 -3.89 9.73
N TYR A 115 -2.31 -2.80 9.00
CA TYR A 115 -3.46 -2.06 8.47
C TYR A 115 -3.23 -1.82 6.98
N THR A 116 -4.30 -1.84 6.21
CA THR A 116 -4.26 -1.67 4.75
C THR A 116 -4.93 -0.37 4.34
N VAL A 117 -4.25 0.38 3.49
CA VAL A 117 -4.65 1.73 3.08
C VAL A 117 -4.65 1.83 1.55
N ALA A 118 -5.79 2.19 0.97
CA ALA A 118 -5.94 2.44 -0.46
C ALA A 118 -6.59 3.80 -0.71
N LEU A 119 -6.03 4.62 -1.62
CA LEU A 119 -6.75 5.83 -2.04
C LEU A 119 -8.03 5.49 -2.78
N CYS A 120 -7.94 4.51 -3.69
CA CYS A 120 -9.06 4.05 -4.49
C CYS A 120 -9.18 2.53 -4.39
N GLU A 121 -10.39 2.02 -4.23
CA GLU A 121 -10.66 0.58 -4.23
C GLU A 121 -11.85 0.26 -5.12
N ASN A 122 -11.70 -0.75 -5.97
CA ASN A 122 -12.80 -1.28 -6.76
C ASN A 122 -13.78 -2.04 -5.86
N LEU A 123 -15.07 -1.73 -5.98
CA LEU A 123 -16.11 -2.41 -5.22
C LEU A 123 -16.14 -3.93 -5.46
N GLY A 124 -15.72 -4.39 -6.63
CA GLY A 124 -15.56 -5.79 -6.98
C GLY A 124 -14.27 -6.46 -6.48
N SER A 125 -13.37 -5.71 -5.83
CA SER A 125 -12.15 -6.29 -5.26
C SER A 125 -12.48 -7.39 -4.24
N LYS A 126 -11.75 -8.49 -4.29
CA LYS A 126 -11.87 -9.59 -3.33
C LYS A 126 -11.25 -9.25 -1.97
N PHE A 127 -10.23 -8.42 -1.96
CA PHE A 127 -9.63 -7.88 -0.75
C PHE A 127 -10.34 -6.58 -0.38
N LYS A 128 -10.55 -6.36 0.90
CA LYS A 128 -11.12 -5.12 1.42
C LYS A 128 -10.12 -4.44 2.33
N SER A 129 -9.71 -3.24 1.92
CA SER A 129 -8.77 -2.44 2.71
C SER A 129 -9.42 -1.85 3.94
N ASP A 130 -8.65 -1.68 5.03
CA ASP A 130 -9.16 -1.09 6.28
C ASP A 130 -9.51 0.39 6.09
N PHE A 131 -8.73 1.10 5.28
CA PHE A 131 -8.95 2.51 4.97
C PHE A 131 -9.00 2.72 3.46
N VAL A 132 -10.09 3.28 2.99
CA VAL A 132 -10.31 3.62 1.58
C VAL A 132 -10.90 5.01 1.49
N THR A 133 -10.37 5.86 0.61
CA THR A 133 -10.94 7.20 0.41
C THR A 133 -12.05 7.19 -0.65
N LEU A 134 -11.84 6.50 -1.75
CA LEU A 134 -12.76 6.46 -2.87
C LEU A 134 -13.03 5.02 -3.32
N TYR A 135 -14.30 4.66 -3.41
CA TYR A 135 -14.73 3.43 -4.07
C TYR A 135 -15.16 3.73 -5.51
N TYR A 136 -14.83 2.84 -6.42
CA TYR A 136 -15.29 2.91 -7.81
C TYR A 136 -15.86 1.55 -8.26
N ASN A 137 -16.73 1.59 -9.24
CA ASN A 137 -17.47 0.42 -9.73
C ASN A 137 -17.38 0.33 -11.26
N ASP A 138 -16.16 0.43 -11.79
CA ASP A 138 -15.96 0.26 -13.21
C ASP A 138 -15.06 -0.94 -13.49
N ALA A 139 -15.30 -1.56 -14.64
CA ALA A 139 -14.41 -2.54 -15.22
C ALA A 139 -13.14 -1.85 -15.79
N VAL A 140 -12.69 -0.80 -15.13
CA VAL A 140 -11.46 -0.09 -15.52
C VAL A 140 -10.30 -1.02 -15.20
N GLU A 141 -9.71 -1.57 -16.23
CA GLU A 141 -8.52 -2.41 -16.09
C GLU A 141 -7.30 -1.57 -15.69
N ASP A 142 -7.32 -0.27 -16.00
CA ASP A 142 -6.22 0.65 -15.76
C ASP A 142 -6.69 1.88 -14.97
N LEU A 143 -6.24 1.99 -13.73
CA LEU A 143 -6.43 3.17 -12.90
C LEU A 143 -5.19 4.05 -13.03
N HIS A 144 -5.36 5.26 -13.56
CA HIS A 144 -4.28 6.22 -13.73
C HIS A 144 -4.36 7.33 -12.70
N PHE A 145 -3.23 7.58 -12.04
CA PHE A 145 -3.09 8.71 -11.14
C PHE A 145 -2.34 9.86 -11.83
N TRP A 146 -2.68 11.09 -11.50
CA TRP A 146 -2.09 12.29 -12.11
C TRP A 146 -0.57 12.43 -11.93
N TRP A 147 0.03 11.71 -11.00
CA TRP A 147 1.48 11.68 -10.80
C TRP A 147 2.20 10.59 -11.60
N GLU A 148 1.45 9.73 -12.26
CA GLU A 148 2.04 8.74 -13.14
C GLU A 148 2.60 9.45 -14.37
N GLN A 149 3.89 9.24 -14.63
CA GLN A 149 4.44 9.72 -15.89
C GLN A 149 3.80 8.90 -17.02
N PRO A 150 3.34 9.55 -18.10
CA PRO A 150 2.92 8.83 -19.28
C PRO A 150 4.16 8.08 -19.79
N ASN A 151 4.25 6.80 -19.49
CA ASN A 151 5.23 5.95 -20.12
C ASN A 151 4.96 6.01 -21.62
N ASN A 152 5.99 6.13 -22.45
CA ASN A 152 5.91 6.19 -23.92
C ASN A 152 5.23 4.96 -24.57
N HIS A 153 4.66 4.05 -23.78
CA HIS A 153 3.85 2.94 -24.20
C HIS A 153 2.37 3.27 -24.42
N TRP A 154 1.90 4.43 -23.94
CA TRP A 154 0.56 4.92 -24.24
C TRP A 154 0.53 5.54 -25.62
N LYS A 155 0.61 4.71 -26.65
CA LYS A 155 0.11 5.12 -27.96
C LYS A 155 -1.40 5.07 -27.87
N PHE A 156 -2.01 6.20 -27.63
CA PHE A 156 -3.39 6.39 -28.03
C PHE A 156 -3.43 6.20 -29.55
N ASP A 157 -3.81 5.03 -29.99
CA ASP A 157 -4.26 4.86 -31.37
C ASP A 157 -5.56 5.67 -31.52
N SER A 158 -5.38 6.95 -31.85
CA SER A 158 -6.46 7.78 -32.34
C SER A 158 -6.89 7.19 -33.70
N LYS A 159 -7.90 6.37 -33.69
CA LYS A 159 -8.72 6.08 -34.85
C LYS A 159 -10.06 6.76 -34.74
#